data_e7a79813c102613e66512fc93df9a66d
#
_entry.id   e7a79813c102613e66512fc93df9a66d
#
_cell.length_a   1.000
_cell.length_b   1.000
_cell.length_c   1.000
_cell.angle_alpha   90.00
_cell.angle_beta   90.00
_cell.angle_gamma   90.00
#
_symmetry.space_group_name_H-M   'P 1'
#
loop_
_entity.id
_entity.type
_entity.pdbx_description
1 polymer ?
#
loop_
_entity_poly.entity_id
_entity_poly.type
_entity_poly.pdbx_seq_one_letter_code
_entity_poly.pdbx_strand_id
1 'polypeptide(L)'
;MKEFSLDTSYLYGHACHTIDQVLSFFGRPDHIHYDVRQLLGTNRMNDYFDLDLYYGSTKVSVKSSYFRIKERPSFVVYGKKGMFVKATKDRQEEDLKKFYLPNHPDFGLDLPEHYGVLTYVDENGVYHEEKVVSEVGDYSRVYQALHDSIVLGKEKLIQDQETILQIEILEEGIRQMKEKIGRAHV
;
A
#
# COMPACT_ATOMS: atom_id res chain seq x y z
N MET A 1 5.76 27.80 -1.37
CA MET A 1 5.92 26.38 -1.74
C MET A 1 6.90 25.77 -0.76
N LYS A 2 6.56 24.59 -0.18
CA LYS A 2 7.45 23.95 0.82
C LYS A 2 8.71 23.42 0.10
N GLU A 3 9.88 23.67 0.67
CA GLU A 3 11.12 23.04 0.24
C GLU A 3 11.04 21.52 0.42
N PHE A 4 11.86 20.79 -0.34
CA PHE A 4 11.92 19.34 -0.21
C PHE A 4 12.49 18.96 1.16
N SER A 5 11.70 18.21 1.91
CA SER A 5 12.14 17.51 3.11
C SER A 5 11.55 16.10 3.11
N LEU A 6 12.10 15.18 3.88
CA LEU A 6 11.59 13.79 3.92
C LEU A 6 10.16 13.72 4.44
N ASP A 7 9.81 14.53 5.41
CA ASP A 7 8.47 14.61 6.00
C ASP A 7 7.41 15.21 5.05
N THR A 8 7.84 15.94 4.00
CA THR A 8 6.96 16.45 2.94
C THR A 8 7.03 15.63 1.66
N SER A 9 7.80 14.54 1.65
CA SER A 9 7.95 13.66 0.50
C SER A 9 6.66 12.88 0.23
N TYR A 10 6.19 12.90 -1.01
CA TYR A 10 5.02 12.10 -1.43
C TYR A 10 5.31 10.59 -1.32
N LEU A 11 6.53 10.16 -1.60
CA LEU A 11 6.97 8.79 -1.41
C LEU A 11 6.81 8.36 0.05
N TYR A 12 7.37 9.12 1.00
CA TYR A 12 7.26 8.78 2.42
C TYR A 12 5.83 8.83 2.93
N GLY A 13 5.05 9.85 2.55
CA GLY A 13 3.69 10.03 3.05
C GLY A 13 2.65 9.06 2.48
N HIS A 14 2.92 8.45 1.32
CA HIS A 14 1.93 7.58 0.66
C HIS A 14 2.44 6.17 0.40
N ALA A 15 3.70 5.99 -0.03
CA ALA A 15 4.21 4.67 -0.34
C ALA A 15 4.43 3.82 0.93
N CYS A 16 4.70 4.43 2.08
CA CYS A 16 4.86 3.70 3.34
C CYS A 16 3.67 2.76 3.62
N HIS A 17 2.43 3.22 3.44
CA HIS A 17 1.25 2.40 3.67
C HIS A 17 1.13 1.22 2.71
N THR A 18 1.45 1.43 1.43
CA THR A 18 1.33 0.38 0.41
C THR A 18 2.52 -0.56 0.42
N ILE A 19 3.73 -0.08 0.73
CA ILE A 19 4.91 -0.93 0.93
C ILE A 19 4.72 -1.83 2.14
N ASP A 20 4.22 -1.31 3.26
CA ASP A 20 3.91 -2.08 4.47
C ASP A 20 2.98 -3.25 4.15
N GLN A 21 1.89 -2.99 3.43
CA GLN A 21 0.96 -4.04 2.98
C GLN A 21 1.66 -5.10 2.12
N VAL A 22 2.51 -4.69 1.17
CA VAL A 22 3.25 -5.63 0.32
C VAL A 22 4.23 -6.47 1.15
N LEU A 23 4.97 -5.85 2.06
CA LEU A 23 5.92 -6.55 2.93
C LEU A 23 5.22 -7.53 3.88
N SER A 24 4.04 -7.18 4.38
CA SER A 24 3.23 -8.09 5.23
C SER A 24 2.75 -9.33 4.48
N PHE A 25 2.51 -9.25 3.15
CA PHE A 25 2.08 -10.38 2.34
C PHE A 25 3.25 -11.22 1.79
N PHE A 26 4.34 -10.58 1.40
CA PHE A 26 5.40 -11.20 0.61
C PHE A 26 6.78 -11.17 1.27
N GLY A 27 6.95 -10.41 2.36
CA GLY A 27 8.24 -10.22 3.01
C GLY A 27 9.23 -9.37 2.20
N ARG A 28 10.52 -9.65 2.35
CA ARG A 28 11.61 -8.95 1.65
C ARG A 28 11.62 -9.33 0.16
N PRO A 29 11.58 -8.35 -0.76
CA PRO A 29 11.71 -8.62 -2.20
C PRO A 29 13.14 -9.02 -2.57
N ASP A 30 13.29 -9.78 -3.67
CA ASP A 30 14.58 -10.14 -4.24
C ASP A 30 15.31 -8.90 -4.78
N HIS A 31 14.57 -8.02 -5.45
CA HIS A 31 15.03 -6.71 -5.92
C HIS A 31 13.86 -5.78 -6.18
N ILE A 32 14.15 -4.48 -6.30
CA ILE A 32 13.15 -3.44 -6.56
C ILE A 32 13.64 -2.54 -7.69
N HIS A 33 12.77 -2.26 -8.65
CA HIS A 33 12.96 -1.19 -9.62
C HIS A 33 12.25 0.06 -9.13
N TYR A 34 12.95 1.21 -9.18
CA TYR A 34 12.45 2.48 -8.66
C TYR A 34 12.27 3.50 -9.77
N ASP A 35 11.08 4.07 -9.88
CA ASP A 35 10.83 5.28 -10.64
C ASP A 35 10.14 6.32 -9.75
N VAL A 36 10.95 7.18 -9.14
CA VAL A 36 10.50 8.28 -8.28
C VAL A 36 10.84 9.59 -8.96
N ARG A 37 9.86 10.51 -9.06
CA ARG A 37 10.01 11.73 -9.85
C ARG A 37 9.53 12.98 -9.11
N GLN A 38 10.08 14.13 -9.56
CA GLN A 38 9.69 15.50 -9.19
C GLN A 38 9.16 16.21 -10.44
N LEU A 39 7.92 15.89 -10.84
CA LEU A 39 7.32 16.42 -12.07
C LEU A 39 6.93 17.90 -11.95
N LEU A 40 6.72 18.39 -10.73
CA LEU A 40 6.45 19.80 -10.42
C LEU A 40 7.70 20.68 -10.39
N GLY A 41 8.88 20.11 -10.52
CA GLY A 41 10.16 20.82 -10.56
C GLY A 41 11.18 20.26 -9.56
N THR A 42 12.47 20.45 -9.87
CA THR A 42 13.60 19.82 -9.18
C THR A 42 13.82 20.27 -7.73
N ASN A 43 13.27 21.42 -7.34
CA ASN A 43 13.38 21.97 -5.99
C ASN A 43 12.11 21.72 -5.15
N ARG A 44 11.27 20.76 -5.57
CA ARG A 44 10.04 20.41 -4.87
C ARG A 44 10.10 18.99 -4.31
N MET A 45 9.11 18.63 -3.49
CA MET A 45 8.92 17.24 -3.08
C MET A 45 8.73 16.35 -4.31
N ASN A 46 9.04 15.07 -4.20
CA ASN A 46 8.59 14.12 -5.19
C ASN A 46 7.05 14.04 -5.17
N ASP A 47 6.47 13.80 -6.34
CA ASP A 47 5.04 13.84 -6.59
C ASP A 47 4.55 12.64 -7.40
N TYR A 48 5.46 11.73 -7.71
CA TYR A 48 5.20 10.50 -8.43
C TYR A 48 6.13 9.39 -7.93
N PHE A 49 5.59 8.19 -7.79
CA PHE A 49 6.38 6.98 -7.62
C PHE A 49 5.74 5.78 -8.33
N ASP A 50 6.60 4.92 -8.85
CA ASP A 50 6.30 3.61 -9.41
C ASP A 50 7.41 2.66 -8.95
N LEU A 51 7.10 1.75 -8.04
CA LEU A 51 8.02 0.77 -7.51
C LEU A 51 7.55 -0.60 -7.94
N ASP A 52 8.39 -1.34 -8.66
CA ASP A 52 8.16 -2.74 -8.99
C ASP A 52 9.02 -3.62 -8.07
N LEU A 53 8.37 -4.36 -7.17
CA LEU A 53 8.99 -5.30 -6.23
C LEU A 53 8.90 -6.71 -6.81
N TYR A 54 10.01 -7.43 -6.82
CA TYR A 54 10.10 -8.77 -7.42
C TYR A 54 10.32 -9.85 -6.38
N TYR A 55 9.58 -10.94 -6.52
CA TYR A 55 9.57 -12.11 -5.64
C TYR A 55 9.57 -13.38 -6.50
N GLY A 56 10.74 -13.82 -6.95
CA GLY A 56 10.85 -14.91 -7.92
C GLY A 56 10.09 -14.60 -9.22
N SER A 57 9.03 -15.35 -9.48
CA SER A 57 8.17 -15.14 -10.65
C SER A 57 7.02 -14.15 -10.45
N THR A 58 6.85 -13.64 -9.24
CA THR A 58 5.78 -12.67 -8.89
C THR A 58 6.34 -11.26 -8.92
N LYS A 59 5.60 -10.34 -9.51
CA LYS A 59 5.87 -8.91 -9.47
C LYS A 59 4.73 -8.18 -8.79
N VAL A 60 5.06 -7.32 -7.84
CA VAL A 60 4.12 -6.42 -7.16
C VAL A 60 4.47 -4.98 -7.52
N SER A 61 3.51 -4.22 -8.03
CA SER A 61 3.70 -2.82 -8.38
C SER A 61 2.98 -1.91 -7.40
N VAL A 62 3.72 -0.99 -6.79
CA VAL A 62 3.21 0.06 -5.91
C VAL A 62 3.34 1.40 -6.61
N LYS A 63 2.21 2.02 -6.97
CA LYS A 63 2.18 3.20 -7.83
C LYS A 63 1.26 4.28 -7.30
N SER A 64 1.71 5.51 -7.29
CA SER A 64 0.85 6.67 -7.06
C SER A 64 1.41 7.93 -7.71
N SER A 65 0.51 8.90 -7.93
CA SER A 65 0.86 10.21 -8.47
C SER A 65 -0.01 11.28 -7.85
N TYR A 66 0.57 12.41 -7.54
CA TYR A 66 -0.14 13.60 -7.08
C TYR A 66 -1.14 14.13 -8.13
N PHE A 67 -0.88 13.85 -9.41
CA PHE A 67 -1.69 14.33 -10.54
C PHE A 67 -2.91 13.46 -10.87
N ARG A 68 -3.19 12.41 -10.11
CA ARG A 68 -4.35 11.58 -10.38
C ARG A 68 -5.64 12.34 -10.07
N ILE A 69 -6.51 12.41 -11.05
CA ILE A 69 -7.86 13.01 -10.91
C ILE A 69 -8.87 11.95 -10.43
N LYS A 70 -8.64 10.68 -10.83
CA LYS A 70 -9.49 9.54 -10.46
C LYS A 70 -8.64 8.46 -9.79
N GLU A 71 -9.17 7.90 -8.73
CA GLU A 71 -8.53 6.78 -8.05
C GLU A 71 -8.49 5.53 -8.94
N ARG A 72 -7.40 4.79 -8.84
CA ARG A 72 -7.31 3.42 -9.37
C ARG A 72 -7.87 2.45 -8.34
N PRO A 73 -8.23 1.23 -8.75
CA PRO A 73 -8.54 0.18 -7.79
C PRO A 73 -7.42 0.05 -6.76
N SER A 74 -7.80 -0.16 -5.50
CA SER A 74 -6.84 -0.32 -4.40
C SER A 74 -6.00 -1.59 -4.56
N PHE A 75 -6.62 -2.66 -5.05
CA PHE A 75 -5.95 -3.92 -5.32
C PHE A 75 -6.36 -4.47 -6.68
N VAL A 76 -5.36 -4.89 -7.45
CA VAL A 76 -5.53 -5.65 -8.70
C VAL A 76 -4.54 -6.80 -8.68
N VAL A 77 -5.05 -8.03 -8.67
CA VAL A 77 -4.22 -9.25 -8.63
C VAL A 77 -4.49 -10.07 -9.88
N TYR A 78 -3.45 -10.35 -10.64
CA TYR A 78 -3.51 -11.24 -11.80
C TYR A 78 -2.91 -12.60 -11.42
N GLY A 79 -3.74 -13.61 -11.36
CA GLY A 79 -3.33 -15.00 -11.15
C GLY A 79 -3.35 -15.80 -12.46
N LYS A 80 -2.76 -16.99 -12.43
CA LYS A 80 -2.72 -17.87 -13.62
C LYS A 80 -4.11 -18.34 -14.08
N LYS A 81 -5.10 -18.37 -13.18
CA LYS A 81 -6.45 -18.89 -13.47
C LYS A 81 -7.54 -17.82 -13.35
N GLY A 82 -7.23 -16.62 -12.92
CA GLY A 82 -8.21 -15.56 -12.72
C GLY A 82 -7.60 -14.25 -12.27
N MET A 83 -8.48 -13.29 -12.01
CA MET A 83 -8.13 -11.94 -11.59
C MET A 83 -9.00 -11.54 -10.40
N PHE A 84 -8.41 -10.82 -9.45
CA PHE A 84 -9.14 -10.17 -8.36
C PHE A 84 -8.98 -8.66 -8.44
N VAL A 85 -10.08 -7.94 -8.28
CA VAL A 85 -10.08 -6.47 -8.24
C VAL A 85 -10.88 -5.99 -7.04
N LYS A 86 -10.28 -5.17 -6.18
CA LYS A 86 -10.99 -4.42 -5.15
C LYS A 86 -10.79 -2.93 -5.40
N ALA A 87 -11.88 -2.24 -5.70
CA ALA A 87 -11.83 -0.83 -6.09
C ALA A 87 -11.53 0.10 -4.91
N THR A 88 -12.04 -0.21 -3.73
CA THR A 88 -11.98 0.65 -2.54
C THR A 88 -11.08 0.09 -1.46
N LYS A 89 -10.61 0.96 -0.59
CA LYS A 89 -10.05 0.58 0.73
C LYS A 89 -11.19 0.19 1.68
N ASP A 90 -10.84 -0.28 2.90
CA ASP A 90 -11.83 -0.41 3.98
C ASP A 90 -12.38 0.98 4.39
N ARG A 91 -13.48 0.95 5.14
CA ARG A 91 -14.22 2.16 5.52
C ARG A 91 -13.77 2.83 6.81
N GLN A 92 -12.87 2.22 7.57
CA GLN A 92 -12.54 2.68 8.93
C GLN A 92 -12.09 4.15 8.95
N GLU A 93 -11.22 4.56 8.02
CA GLU A 93 -10.75 5.94 7.96
C GLU A 93 -11.89 6.92 7.65
N GLU A 94 -12.79 6.58 6.73
CA GLU A 94 -13.93 7.41 6.37
C GLU A 94 -14.97 7.49 7.49
N ASP A 95 -15.16 6.41 8.22
CA ASP A 95 -16.03 6.37 9.38
C ASP A 95 -15.45 7.24 10.51
N LEU A 96 -14.16 7.11 10.82
CA LEU A 96 -13.49 7.95 11.82
C LEU A 96 -13.52 9.45 11.48
N LYS A 97 -13.36 9.83 10.22
CA LYS A 97 -13.50 11.22 9.78
C LYS A 97 -14.89 11.81 10.04
N LYS A 98 -15.92 10.97 10.14
CA LYS A 98 -17.29 11.33 10.47
C LYS A 98 -17.60 11.17 11.97
N PHE A 99 -16.61 10.90 12.79
CA PHE A 99 -16.78 10.56 14.21
C PHE A 99 -17.64 9.31 14.46
N TYR A 100 -17.74 8.42 13.47
CA TYR A 100 -18.33 7.12 13.61
C TYR A 100 -17.27 6.17 14.19
N LEU A 101 -17.43 5.79 15.44
CA LEU A 101 -16.37 5.18 16.24
C LEU A 101 -16.48 3.64 16.29
N PRO A 102 -15.42 2.92 16.68
CA PRO A 102 -15.41 1.44 16.75
C PRO A 102 -16.43 0.80 17.71
N ASN A 103 -17.12 1.57 18.55
CA ASN A 103 -18.20 1.07 19.41
C ASN A 103 -19.52 0.82 18.65
N HIS A 104 -19.61 1.20 17.39
CA HIS A 104 -20.74 0.86 16.53
C HIS A 104 -20.57 -0.54 15.94
N PRO A 105 -21.64 -1.37 15.91
CA PRO A 105 -21.53 -2.78 15.51
C PRO A 105 -21.19 -3.00 14.04
N ASP A 106 -21.39 -2.01 13.20
CA ASP A 106 -21.11 -2.02 11.76
C ASP A 106 -19.88 -1.18 11.38
N PHE A 107 -19.09 -0.69 12.37
CA PHE A 107 -17.85 0.02 12.11
C PHE A 107 -16.87 -0.87 11.32
N GLY A 108 -16.31 -0.32 10.24
CA GLY A 108 -15.34 -1.03 9.41
C GLY A 108 -15.93 -2.12 8.51
N LEU A 109 -17.24 -2.35 8.54
CA LEU A 109 -17.91 -3.26 7.60
C LEU A 109 -17.97 -2.64 6.20
N ASP A 110 -17.47 -3.37 5.21
CA ASP A 110 -17.65 -2.97 3.82
C ASP A 110 -19.11 -3.13 3.38
N LEU A 111 -19.55 -2.22 2.52
CA LEU A 111 -20.83 -2.36 1.83
C LEU A 111 -20.67 -3.34 0.65
N PRO A 112 -21.73 -4.04 0.22
CA PRO A 112 -21.67 -4.99 -0.88
C PRO A 112 -21.16 -4.41 -2.22
N GLU A 113 -21.33 -3.11 -2.44
CA GLU A 113 -20.75 -2.40 -3.60
C GLU A 113 -19.24 -2.19 -3.52
N HIS A 114 -18.66 -2.32 -2.33
CA HIS A 114 -17.22 -2.19 -2.07
C HIS A 114 -16.47 -3.53 -2.04
N TYR A 115 -17.19 -4.66 -2.13
CA TYR A 115 -16.55 -5.97 -2.16
C TYR A 115 -15.64 -6.12 -3.36
N GLY A 116 -14.56 -6.89 -3.17
CA GLY A 116 -13.70 -7.30 -4.27
C GLY A 116 -14.45 -8.22 -5.23
N VAL A 117 -14.03 -8.23 -6.49
CA VAL A 117 -14.59 -9.11 -7.52
C VAL A 117 -13.50 -10.09 -7.96
N LEU A 118 -13.78 -11.38 -7.82
CA LEU A 118 -12.97 -12.46 -8.35
C LEU A 118 -13.57 -12.92 -9.68
N THR A 119 -12.74 -12.90 -10.73
CA THR A 119 -13.11 -13.33 -12.07
C THR A 119 -12.21 -14.47 -12.51
N TYR A 120 -12.76 -15.60 -12.93
CA TYR A 120 -11.97 -16.76 -13.36
C TYR A 120 -12.70 -17.62 -14.38
N VAL A 121 -11.94 -18.49 -15.04
CA VAL A 121 -12.49 -19.55 -15.89
C VAL A 121 -12.20 -20.88 -15.22
N ASP A 122 -13.24 -21.70 -15.05
CA ASP A 122 -13.10 -23.01 -14.42
C ASP A 122 -12.50 -24.08 -15.36
N GLU A 123 -12.40 -25.30 -14.87
CA GLU A 123 -11.83 -26.43 -15.63
C GLU A 123 -12.69 -26.85 -16.83
N ASN A 124 -13.96 -26.47 -16.85
CA ASN A 124 -14.90 -26.73 -17.94
C ASN A 124 -14.92 -25.57 -18.97
N GLY A 125 -14.12 -24.52 -18.78
CA GLY A 125 -14.11 -23.35 -19.63
C GLY A 125 -15.24 -22.37 -19.35
N VAL A 126 -15.94 -22.49 -18.23
CA VAL A 126 -17.03 -21.59 -17.83
C VAL A 126 -16.47 -20.37 -17.12
N TYR A 127 -16.92 -19.18 -17.55
CA TYR A 127 -16.59 -17.91 -16.93
C TYR A 127 -17.40 -17.71 -15.64
N HIS A 128 -16.73 -17.27 -14.59
CA HIS A 128 -17.30 -16.94 -13.30
C HIS A 128 -16.89 -15.52 -12.89
N GLU A 129 -17.84 -14.81 -12.26
CA GLU A 129 -17.60 -13.55 -11.59
C GLU A 129 -18.29 -13.55 -10.25
N GLU A 130 -17.53 -13.42 -9.18
CA GLU A 130 -18.02 -13.58 -7.81
C GLU A 130 -17.57 -12.39 -6.95
N LYS A 131 -18.48 -11.89 -6.12
CA LYS A 131 -18.15 -10.92 -5.07
C LYS A 131 -17.53 -11.62 -3.89
N VAL A 132 -16.36 -11.13 -3.47
CA VAL A 132 -15.63 -11.60 -2.29
C VAL A 132 -15.95 -10.67 -1.14
N VAL A 133 -16.61 -11.18 -0.12
CA VAL A 133 -16.92 -10.42 1.10
C VAL A 133 -15.62 -10.04 1.79
N SER A 134 -15.46 -8.74 2.09
CA SER A 134 -14.30 -8.28 2.85
C SER A 134 -14.43 -8.67 4.31
N GLU A 135 -13.32 -9.05 4.92
CA GLU A 135 -13.28 -9.18 6.37
C GLU A 135 -13.42 -7.82 7.05
N VAL A 136 -13.91 -7.82 8.28
CA VAL A 136 -14.07 -6.59 9.06
C VAL A 136 -12.71 -6.05 9.45
N GLY A 137 -12.43 -4.83 9.04
CA GLY A 137 -11.27 -4.08 9.50
C GLY A 137 -11.47 -3.65 10.97
N ASP A 138 -10.40 -3.71 11.76
CA ASP A 138 -10.43 -3.31 13.17
C ASP A 138 -9.10 -2.71 13.61
N TYR A 139 -9.01 -1.38 13.61
CA TYR A 139 -7.83 -0.64 14.07
C TYR A 139 -7.55 -0.85 15.58
N SER A 140 -8.52 -1.31 16.36
CA SER A 140 -8.31 -1.56 17.79
C SER A 140 -7.32 -2.69 18.05
N ARG A 141 -7.16 -3.62 17.09
CA ARG A 141 -6.19 -4.72 17.15
C ARG A 141 -4.75 -4.24 17.32
N VAL A 142 -4.41 -3.07 16.78
CA VAL A 142 -3.08 -2.47 16.94
C VAL A 142 -2.83 -2.09 18.41
N TYR A 143 -3.82 -1.48 19.06
CA TYR A 143 -3.71 -1.11 20.47
C TYR A 143 -3.65 -2.34 21.38
N GLN A 144 -4.43 -3.37 21.06
CA GLN A 144 -4.37 -4.64 21.79
C GLN A 144 -2.99 -5.30 21.64
N ALA A 145 -2.43 -5.32 20.42
CA ALA A 145 -1.09 -5.86 20.17
C ALA A 145 0.00 -5.09 20.90
N LEU A 146 -0.10 -3.75 20.96
CA LEU A 146 0.82 -2.92 21.75
C LEU A 146 0.73 -3.24 23.26
N HIS A 147 -0.47 -3.31 23.80
CA HIS A 147 -0.69 -3.70 25.19
C HIS A 147 -0.07 -5.07 25.48
N ASP A 148 -0.34 -6.04 24.63
CA ASP A 148 0.16 -7.41 24.78
C ASP A 148 1.69 -7.48 24.73
N SER A 149 2.33 -6.71 23.86
CA SER A 149 3.78 -6.65 23.79
C SER A 149 4.40 -5.95 25.01
N ILE A 150 3.86 -4.81 25.41
CA ILE A 150 4.44 -3.96 26.48
C ILE A 150 4.16 -4.57 27.86
N VAL A 151 2.93 -5.02 28.11
CA VAL A 151 2.47 -5.43 29.45
C VAL A 151 2.65 -6.93 29.66
N LEU A 152 2.37 -7.75 28.63
CA LEU A 152 2.39 -9.21 28.73
C LEU A 152 3.67 -9.83 28.17
N GLY A 153 4.58 -9.04 27.59
CA GLY A 153 5.82 -9.53 27.00
C GLY A 153 5.63 -10.42 25.78
N LYS A 154 4.47 -10.34 25.12
CA LYS A 154 4.22 -11.09 23.87
C LYS A 154 5.04 -10.53 22.71
N GLU A 155 5.23 -11.34 21.69
CA GLU A 155 5.89 -10.93 20.45
C GLU A 155 5.16 -9.74 19.81
N LYS A 156 5.93 -8.81 19.21
CA LYS A 156 5.36 -7.67 18.49
C LYS A 156 4.58 -8.13 17.27
N LEU A 157 3.42 -7.53 17.03
CA LEU A 157 2.63 -7.77 15.81
C LEU A 157 3.43 -7.41 14.56
N ILE A 158 4.15 -6.30 14.59
CA ILE A 158 5.03 -5.84 13.52
C ILE A 158 6.46 -5.90 14.05
N GLN A 159 7.31 -6.65 13.35
CA GLN A 159 8.71 -6.84 13.74
C GLN A 159 9.56 -5.61 13.37
N ASP A 160 10.56 -5.30 14.18
CA ASP A 160 11.46 -4.16 13.92
C ASP A 160 12.15 -4.27 12.55
N GLN A 161 12.48 -5.49 12.11
CA GLN A 161 13.09 -5.76 10.81
C GLN A 161 12.19 -5.40 9.64
N GLU A 162 10.86 -5.53 9.77
CA GLU A 162 9.89 -5.12 8.74
C GLU A 162 9.86 -3.61 8.62
N THR A 163 9.84 -2.89 9.74
CA THR A 163 9.90 -1.43 9.77
C THR A 163 11.22 -0.90 9.20
N ILE A 164 12.35 -1.52 9.56
CA ILE A 164 13.67 -1.15 9.03
C ILE A 164 13.72 -1.36 7.53
N LEU A 165 13.25 -2.52 7.04
CA LEU A 165 13.19 -2.82 5.61
C LEU A 165 12.33 -1.80 4.85
N GLN A 166 11.20 -1.41 5.39
CA GLN A 166 10.34 -0.39 4.80
C GLN A 166 11.09 0.95 4.64
N ILE A 167 11.80 1.37 5.69
CA ILE A 167 12.59 2.61 5.66
C ILE A 167 13.72 2.50 4.65
N GLU A 168 14.46 1.38 4.60
CA GLU A 168 15.51 1.13 3.61
C GLU A 168 14.99 1.29 2.17
N ILE A 169 13.80 0.77 1.89
CA ILE A 169 13.15 0.88 0.57
C ILE A 169 12.83 2.34 0.24
N LEU A 170 12.28 3.08 1.19
CA LEU A 170 11.94 4.50 0.99
C LEU A 170 13.19 5.35 0.78
N GLU A 171 14.24 5.16 1.59
CA GLU A 171 15.51 5.88 1.47
C GLU A 171 16.20 5.60 0.13
N GLU A 172 16.21 4.34 -0.31
CA GLU A 172 16.77 3.96 -1.60
C GLU A 172 16.02 4.63 -2.76
N GLY A 173 14.70 4.73 -2.68
CA GLY A 173 13.89 5.47 -3.65
C GLY A 173 14.29 6.93 -3.77
N ILE A 174 14.52 7.61 -2.64
CA ILE A 174 14.99 9.00 -2.61
C ILE A 174 16.42 9.10 -3.16
N ARG A 175 17.30 8.19 -2.79
CA ARG A 175 18.69 8.16 -3.26
C ARG A 175 18.76 8.07 -4.79
N GLN A 176 18.04 7.11 -5.38
CA GLN A 176 18.00 6.92 -6.83
C GLN A 176 17.37 8.11 -7.57
N MET A 177 16.33 8.72 -7.02
CA MET A 177 15.76 9.94 -7.58
C MET A 177 16.79 11.05 -7.66
N LYS A 178 17.54 11.32 -6.59
CA LYS A 178 18.59 12.35 -6.54
C LYS A 178 19.70 12.09 -7.54
N GLU A 179 20.14 10.85 -7.72
CA GLU A 179 21.16 10.47 -8.69
C GLU A 179 20.73 10.69 -10.14
N LYS A 180 19.46 10.39 -10.46
CA LYS A 180 18.90 10.64 -11.80
C LYS A 180 18.88 12.14 -12.12
N ILE A 181 18.52 12.98 -11.15
CA ILE A 181 18.54 14.45 -11.30
C ILE A 181 19.96 14.96 -11.54
N GLY A 182 20.93 14.49 -10.77
CA GLY A 182 22.34 14.89 -10.94
C GLY A 182 22.91 14.53 -12.31
N ARG A 183 22.51 13.43 -12.92
CA ARG A 183 22.93 13.01 -14.27
C ARG A 183 22.26 13.81 -15.39
N ALA A 184 21.09 14.36 -15.16
CA ALA A 184 20.37 15.16 -16.16
C ALA A 184 20.91 16.59 -16.29
N HIS A 185 21.80 17.02 -15.40
CA HIS A 185 22.43 18.35 -15.39
C HIS A 185 23.92 18.32 -15.78
N VAL A 186 24.42 17.20 -16.28
CA VAL A 186 25.75 17.03 -16.89
C VAL A 186 25.59 16.79 -18.39
#